data_9141c05a116f1262d5e362d3c7a19746
#
_entry.id   9141c05a116f1262d5e362d3c7a19746
#
_cell.length_a   1.000
_cell.length_b   1.000
_cell.length_c   1.000
_cell.angle_alpha   90.00
_cell.angle_beta   90.00
_cell.angle_gamma   90.00
#
_symmetry.space_group_name_H-M   'P 1'
#
loop_
_entity.id
_entity.type
_entity.pdbx_description
1 polymer ?
#
loop_
_entity_poly.entity_id
_entity_poly.type
_entity_poly.pdbx_seq_one_letter_code
_entity_poly.pdbx_strand_id
1 'polypeptide(L)'
;MRALRIDRNVARFASARVAGLLAPGAGAKWGPLTLDDLDAPDLPGPEWVHLHPRLAGICGSDLSTVDGVAIRYFEPIVSFPFIPGHEVVADTESGQRVVLEPVLGCATRGIAPACDSCARGDLGNCERLAFGSIDAGLQTGFCCDTGGGWGHTMVAHPSQLHVVPDDMTDETAVMVEPAACAIHAALRTPISGGATVVVVGAGTLGLLTVAALRAFTPA
;
A
#
# COMPACT_ATOMS: atom_id res chain seq x y z
N MET A 1 -17.88 -1.48 -10.79
CA MET A 1 -17.11 -2.53 -10.08
C MET A 1 -17.45 -2.53 -8.59
N ARG A 2 -17.39 -3.70 -7.94
CA ARG A 2 -17.52 -3.74 -6.47
C ARG A 2 -16.19 -3.41 -5.80
N ALA A 3 -16.24 -2.58 -4.75
CA ALA A 3 -15.05 -2.21 -3.99
C ALA A 3 -15.40 -1.89 -2.53
N LEU A 4 -14.44 -2.12 -1.65
CA LEU A 4 -14.45 -1.58 -0.29
C LEU A 4 -13.87 -0.17 -0.34
N ARG A 5 -14.63 0.81 0.14
CA ARG A 5 -14.26 2.23 0.07
C ARG A 5 -14.25 2.87 1.46
N ILE A 6 -13.35 3.79 1.66
CA ILE A 6 -13.28 4.64 2.84
C ILE A 6 -13.63 6.08 2.45
N ASP A 7 -14.69 6.59 3.05
CA ASP A 7 -15.13 7.97 2.88
C ASP A 7 -14.60 8.89 4.00
N ARG A 8 -14.48 10.16 3.68
CA ARG A 8 -14.17 11.18 4.69
C ARG A 8 -15.40 11.48 5.55
N ASN A 9 -15.60 10.67 6.59
CA ASN A 9 -16.71 10.83 7.54
C ASN A 9 -16.21 10.77 8.98
N VAL A 10 -16.01 11.94 9.59
CA VAL A 10 -15.45 12.09 10.93
C VAL A 10 -16.30 11.37 12.00
N ALA A 11 -17.63 11.38 11.86
CA ALA A 11 -18.52 10.74 12.83
C ALA A 11 -18.37 9.22 12.78
N ARG A 12 -18.32 8.62 11.58
CA ARG A 12 -18.09 7.17 11.41
C ARG A 12 -16.68 6.78 11.87
N PHE A 13 -15.69 7.62 11.63
CA PHE A 13 -14.34 7.39 12.13
C PHE A 13 -14.30 7.37 13.66
N ALA A 14 -14.95 8.35 14.33
CA ALA A 14 -15.07 8.37 15.79
C ALA A 14 -15.83 7.14 16.32
N SER A 15 -16.89 6.71 15.63
CA SER A 15 -17.65 5.50 15.98
C SER A 15 -16.77 4.24 15.87
N ALA A 16 -15.96 4.13 14.82
CA ALA A 16 -14.99 3.04 14.65
C ALA A 16 -14.00 3.01 15.80
N ARG A 17 -13.47 4.18 16.18
CA ARG A 17 -12.51 4.29 17.29
C ARG A 17 -13.09 3.82 18.62
N VAL A 18 -14.32 4.21 18.92
CA VAL A 18 -15.02 3.78 20.13
C VAL A 18 -15.33 2.28 20.09
N ALA A 19 -15.84 1.79 18.97
CA ALA A 19 -16.15 0.37 18.79
C ALA A 19 -14.91 -0.51 18.90
N GLY A 20 -13.79 -0.11 18.31
CA GLY A 20 -12.50 -0.81 18.37
C GLY A 20 -11.92 -0.90 19.78
N LEU A 21 -12.24 0.05 20.67
CA LEU A 21 -11.88 -0.01 22.09
C LEU A 21 -12.67 -1.08 22.86
N LEU A 22 -13.90 -1.38 22.41
CA LEU A 22 -14.78 -2.36 23.04
C LEU A 22 -14.53 -3.79 22.52
N ALA A 23 -14.24 -3.91 21.23
CA ALA A 23 -13.93 -5.20 20.59
C ALA A 23 -13.03 -4.97 19.36
N PRO A 24 -11.86 -5.62 19.28
CA PRO A 24 -11.00 -5.56 18.11
C PRO A 24 -11.75 -5.93 16.83
N GLY A 25 -11.58 -5.12 15.76
CA GLY A 25 -12.25 -5.30 14.48
C GLY A 25 -13.70 -4.79 14.41
N ALA A 26 -14.29 -4.33 15.51
CA ALA A 26 -15.64 -3.77 15.51
C ALA A 26 -15.73 -2.46 14.69
N GLY A 27 -14.60 -1.80 14.42
CA GLY A 27 -14.51 -0.64 13.56
C GLY A 27 -15.04 -0.90 12.15
N ALA A 28 -14.85 -2.09 11.61
CA ALA A 28 -15.35 -2.47 10.28
C ALA A 28 -16.87 -2.33 10.14
N LYS A 29 -17.62 -2.57 11.23
CA LYS A 29 -19.10 -2.46 11.24
C LYS A 29 -19.60 -1.01 11.39
N TRP A 30 -18.89 -0.21 12.15
CA TRP A 30 -19.36 1.13 12.57
C TRP A 30 -18.53 2.26 11.93
N GLY A 31 -17.45 1.88 11.26
CA GLY A 31 -16.47 2.79 10.68
C GLY A 31 -16.83 3.34 9.30
N PRO A 32 -15.88 4.06 8.72
CA PRO A 32 -16.05 4.70 7.41
C PRO A 32 -15.94 3.73 6.22
N LEU A 33 -15.58 2.46 6.46
CA LEU A 33 -15.50 1.44 5.41
C LEU A 33 -16.90 1.05 4.93
N THR A 34 -17.11 1.07 3.62
CA THR A 34 -18.35 0.66 2.95
C THR A 34 -18.05 -0.26 1.78
N LEU A 35 -18.98 -1.16 1.47
CA LEU A 35 -18.95 -1.94 0.23
C LEU A 35 -19.89 -1.30 -0.76
N ASP A 36 -19.35 -0.80 -1.86
CA ASP A 36 -20.10 -0.04 -2.86
C ASP A 36 -19.91 -0.61 -4.28
N ASP A 37 -20.87 -0.31 -5.15
CA ASP A 37 -20.73 -0.45 -6.58
C ASP A 37 -20.30 0.89 -7.17
N LEU A 38 -19.12 0.93 -7.77
CA LEU A 38 -18.46 2.13 -8.27
C LEU A 38 -18.10 1.97 -9.74
N ASP A 39 -17.89 3.08 -10.44
CA ASP A 39 -17.20 3.05 -11.73
C ASP A 39 -15.73 2.65 -11.54
N ALA A 40 -15.09 2.12 -12.57
CA ALA A 40 -13.66 1.92 -12.57
C ALA A 40 -12.94 3.28 -12.46
N PRO A 41 -11.80 3.37 -11.80
CA PRO A 41 -11.06 4.63 -11.76
C PRO A 41 -10.61 5.05 -13.16
N ASP A 42 -10.70 6.34 -13.45
CA ASP A 42 -10.15 6.91 -14.68
C ASP A 42 -8.62 6.83 -14.68
N LEU A 43 -8.01 6.79 -15.87
CA LEU A 43 -6.56 6.84 -16.01
C LEU A 43 -6.07 8.27 -15.74
N PRO A 44 -5.21 8.52 -14.73
CA PRO A 44 -4.71 9.87 -14.41
C PRO A 44 -3.81 10.48 -15.49
N GLY A 45 -3.34 9.66 -16.43
CA GLY A 45 -2.50 10.10 -17.54
C GLY A 45 -2.28 9.02 -18.59
N PRO A 46 -1.67 9.36 -19.74
CA PRO A 46 -1.60 8.47 -20.89
C PRO A 46 -0.71 7.23 -20.67
N GLU A 47 0.19 7.28 -19.71
CA GLU A 47 1.07 6.15 -19.38
C GLU A 47 0.44 5.19 -18.38
N TRP A 48 -0.61 5.62 -17.66
CA TRP A 48 -1.27 4.80 -16.66
C TRP A 48 -2.04 3.65 -17.31
N VAL A 49 -2.14 2.54 -16.57
CA VAL A 49 -2.84 1.34 -17.04
C VAL A 49 -3.82 0.85 -15.98
N HIS A 50 -4.90 0.22 -16.42
CA HIS A 50 -5.78 -0.51 -15.52
C HIS A 50 -5.14 -1.83 -15.10
N LEU A 51 -5.36 -2.17 -13.84
CA LEU A 51 -4.99 -3.45 -13.25
C LEU A 51 -6.25 -4.14 -12.72
N HIS A 52 -6.24 -5.45 -12.81
CA HIS A 52 -7.28 -6.34 -12.26
C HIS A 52 -6.67 -7.13 -11.10
N PRO A 53 -6.88 -6.72 -9.83
CA PRO A 53 -6.37 -7.43 -8.67
C PRO A 53 -6.83 -8.90 -8.65
N ARG A 54 -5.88 -9.81 -8.54
CA ARG A 54 -6.10 -11.25 -8.35
C ARG A 54 -6.16 -11.59 -6.87
N LEU A 55 -5.23 -10.99 -6.11
CA LEU A 55 -5.13 -11.14 -4.67
C LEU A 55 -4.60 -9.84 -4.07
N ALA A 56 -5.15 -9.44 -2.93
CA ALA A 56 -4.66 -8.31 -2.16
C ALA A 56 -4.47 -8.69 -0.70
N GLY A 57 -3.33 -8.30 -0.13
CA GLY A 57 -3.06 -8.44 1.29
C GLY A 57 -3.85 -7.45 2.14
N ILE A 58 -3.88 -7.72 3.43
CA ILE A 58 -4.44 -6.83 4.45
C ILE A 58 -3.31 -6.40 5.39
N CYS A 59 -2.84 -5.19 5.21
CA CYS A 59 -1.80 -4.62 6.05
C CYS A 59 -2.35 -4.17 7.41
N GLY A 60 -1.50 -4.14 8.43
CA GLY A 60 -1.85 -3.55 9.72
C GLY A 60 -2.25 -2.08 9.64
N SER A 61 -1.75 -1.34 8.64
CA SER A 61 -2.15 0.05 8.37
C SER A 61 -3.60 0.16 7.88
N ASP A 62 -4.08 -0.80 7.08
CA ASP A 62 -5.47 -0.87 6.65
C ASP A 62 -6.39 -1.12 7.84
N LEU A 63 -6.05 -2.11 8.68
CA LEU A 63 -6.81 -2.41 9.89
C LEU A 63 -6.84 -1.22 10.86
N SER A 64 -5.71 -0.56 11.04
CA SER A 64 -5.62 0.66 11.88
C SER A 64 -6.51 1.79 11.35
N THR A 65 -6.66 1.89 10.04
CA THR A 65 -7.54 2.89 9.40
C THR A 65 -9.00 2.52 9.60
N VAL A 66 -9.36 1.24 9.40
CA VAL A 66 -10.72 0.73 9.59
C VAL A 66 -11.19 0.87 11.04
N ASP A 67 -10.33 0.59 12.01
CA ASP A 67 -10.61 0.72 13.45
C ASP A 67 -10.46 2.16 13.97
N GLY A 68 -10.18 3.13 13.10
CA GLY A 68 -10.04 4.53 13.50
C GLY A 68 -8.84 4.81 14.40
N VAL A 69 -7.83 3.95 14.40
CA VAL A 69 -6.58 4.14 15.17
C VAL A 69 -5.64 5.10 14.43
N ALA A 70 -5.47 4.91 13.13
CA ALA A 70 -4.72 5.83 12.29
C ALA A 70 -5.58 7.04 11.93
N ILE A 71 -5.13 8.25 12.30
CA ILE A 71 -5.87 9.50 12.07
C ILE A 71 -5.56 10.03 10.65
N ARG A 72 -5.94 9.27 9.62
CA ARG A 72 -5.70 9.62 8.22
C ARG A 72 -6.42 10.89 7.76
N TYR A 73 -7.51 11.25 8.41
CA TYR A 73 -8.31 12.45 8.06
C TYR A 73 -7.56 13.78 8.14
N PHE A 74 -6.51 13.84 8.91
CA PHE A 74 -5.71 15.03 9.14
C PHE A 74 -4.36 15.00 8.43
N GLU A 75 -4.06 13.90 7.71
CA GLU A 75 -2.82 13.78 6.97
C GLU A 75 -2.92 14.48 5.61
N PRO A 76 -2.02 15.43 5.29
CA PRO A 76 -2.04 16.15 4.01
C PRO A 76 -1.61 15.27 2.82
N ILE A 77 -1.22 14.02 3.10
CA ILE A 77 -0.73 13.04 2.13
C ILE A 77 -1.73 11.90 1.89
N VAL A 78 -3.01 12.15 2.12
CA VAL A 78 -4.13 11.24 1.85
C VAL A 78 -5.27 12.01 1.22
N SER A 79 -5.86 11.48 0.17
CA SER A 79 -7.09 12.02 -0.45
C SER A 79 -8.25 11.03 -0.35
N PHE A 80 -9.47 11.56 -0.29
CA PHE A 80 -10.71 10.80 -0.11
C PHE A 80 -11.70 11.07 -1.24
N PRO A 81 -12.60 10.11 -1.54
CA PRO A 81 -12.65 8.74 -1.00
C PRO A 81 -11.53 7.89 -1.60
N PHE A 82 -11.07 6.86 -0.89
CA PHE A 82 -10.10 5.92 -1.44
C PHE A 82 -10.52 4.47 -1.23
N ILE A 83 -10.02 3.58 -2.08
CA ILE A 83 -10.15 2.12 -1.96
C ILE A 83 -8.85 1.60 -1.35
N PRO A 84 -8.87 0.94 -0.17
CA PRO A 84 -7.67 0.39 0.46
C PRO A 84 -7.04 -0.77 -0.32
N GLY A 85 -5.92 -1.26 0.19
CA GLY A 85 -5.17 -2.38 -0.35
C GLY A 85 -4.01 -1.94 -1.23
N HIS A 86 -2.79 -2.15 -0.73
CA HIS A 86 -1.54 -1.76 -1.36
C HIS A 86 -0.56 -2.92 -1.51
N GLU A 87 -0.84 -4.06 -0.92
CA GLU A 87 -0.14 -5.32 -1.13
C GLU A 87 -0.89 -6.08 -2.22
N VAL A 88 -0.47 -5.98 -3.50
CA VAL A 88 -1.31 -6.41 -4.63
C VAL A 88 -0.54 -7.23 -5.64
N VAL A 89 -1.11 -8.36 -6.04
CA VAL A 89 -0.80 -9.05 -7.29
C VAL A 89 -2.00 -8.91 -8.23
N ALA A 90 -1.75 -8.52 -9.47
CA ALA A 90 -2.79 -8.18 -10.43
C ALA A 90 -2.40 -8.62 -11.85
N ASP A 91 -3.40 -8.67 -12.73
CA ASP A 91 -3.19 -8.76 -14.17
C ASP A 91 -3.33 -7.36 -14.80
N THR A 92 -2.46 -7.05 -15.74
CA THR A 92 -2.64 -5.93 -16.67
C THR A 92 -3.71 -6.29 -17.73
N GLU A 93 -4.21 -5.29 -18.48
CA GLU A 93 -5.12 -5.54 -19.62
C GLU A 93 -4.52 -6.46 -20.68
N SER A 94 -3.18 -6.51 -20.80
CA SER A 94 -2.49 -7.45 -21.70
C SER A 94 -2.36 -8.87 -21.15
N GLY A 95 -2.84 -9.12 -19.93
CA GLY A 95 -2.74 -10.41 -19.26
C GLY A 95 -1.39 -10.66 -18.59
N GLN A 96 -0.51 -9.67 -18.49
CA GLN A 96 0.74 -9.79 -17.77
C GLN A 96 0.50 -9.72 -16.27
N ARG A 97 1.00 -10.70 -15.52
CA ARG A 97 0.92 -10.75 -14.06
C ARG A 97 2.00 -9.90 -13.43
N VAL A 98 1.59 -9.00 -12.53
CA VAL A 98 2.47 -8.02 -11.88
C VAL A 98 2.21 -7.92 -10.39
N VAL A 99 3.21 -7.50 -9.62
CA VAL A 99 3.06 -6.97 -8.26
C VAL A 99 3.26 -5.47 -8.27
N LEU A 100 2.62 -4.81 -7.32
CA LEU A 100 2.61 -3.36 -7.21
C LEU A 100 3.69 -2.86 -6.24
N GLU A 101 4.52 -1.91 -6.68
CA GLU A 101 5.21 -0.95 -5.81
C GLU A 101 4.21 0.16 -5.46
N PRO A 102 3.69 0.26 -4.24
CA PRO A 102 2.56 1.14 -3.96
C PRO A 102 2.91 2.62 -3.90
N VAL A 103 4.18 2.99 -3.75
CA VAL A 103 4.59 4.39 -3.53
C VAL A 103 4.25 5.29 -4.72
N LEU A 104 3.62 6.44 -4.43
CA LEU A 104 3.24 7.45 -5.42
C LEU A 104 4.29 8.58 -5.44
N GLY A 105 5.47 8.27 -5.98
CA GLY A 105 6.58 9.20 -6.09
C GLY A 105 6.48 10.17 -7.30
N CYS A 106 7.56 10.90 -7.59
CA CYS A 106 7.57 11.91 -8.65
C CYS A 106 7.19 11.35 -10.04
N ALA A 107 7.62 10.12 -10.39
CA ALA A 107 7.32 9.52 -11.69
C ALA A 107 5.82 9.34 -11.88
N THR A 108 5.14 8.73 -10.90
CA THR A 108 3.67 8.53 -10.95
C THR A 108 2.89 9.83 -10.97
N ARG A 109 3.49 10.93 -10.52
CA ARG A 109 2.88 12.26 -10.44
C ARG A 109 3.19 13.16 -11.62
N GLY A 110 3.89 12.64 -12.62
CA GLY A 110 4.32 13.44 -13.78
C GLY A 110 5.24 14.62 -13.40
N ILE A 111 5.96 14.52 -12.28
CA ILE A 111 6.84 15.60 -11.82
C ILE A 111 8.25 15.41 -12.35
N ALA A 112 8.69 16.35 -13.17
CA ALA A 112 10.06 16.44 -13.70
C ALA A 112 10.61 17.86 -13.49
N PRO A 113 11.87 17.99 -13.04
CA PRO A 113 12.78 16.93 -12.58
C PRO A 113 12.24 16.29 -11.28
N ALA A 114 12.62 15.04 -11.05
CA ALA A 114 12.33 14.35 -9.79
C ALA A 114 12.97 15.08 -8.60
N CYS A 115 12.36 14.99 -7.41
CA CYS A 115 12.97 15.47 -6.17
C CYS A 115 14.22 14.66 -5.83
N ASP A 116 15.07 15.17 -4.93
CA ASP A 116 16.34 14.54 -4.58
C ASP A 116 16.17 13.11 -4.06
N SER A 117 15.15 12.85 -3.28
CA SER A 117 14.85 11.51 -2.77
C SER A 117 14.47 10.53 -3.90
N CYS A 118 13.57 10.91 -4.79
CA CYS A 118 13.19 10.08 -5.94
C CYS A 118 14.35 9.89 -6.92
N ALA A 119 15.17 10.91 -7.14
CA ALA A 119 16.34 10.82 -8.01
C ALA A 119 17.41 9.82 -7.50
N ARG A 120 17.45 9.58 -6.19
CA ARG A 120 18.31 8.55 -5.58
C ARG A 120 17.65 7.17 -5.47
N GLY A 121 16.42 7.02 -5.92
CA GLY A 121 15.64 5.79 -5.75
C GLY A 121 15.01 5.61 -4.36
N ASP A 122 15.05 6.61 -3.51
CA ASP A 122 14.43 6.60 -2.17
C ASP A 122 12.99 7.09 -2.26
N LEU A 123 12.14 6.31 -2.94
CA LEU A 123 10.79 6.70 -3.33
C LEU A 123 9.88 6.93 -2.11
N GLY A 124 10.07 6.15 -1.04
CA GLY A 124 9.29 6.26 0.19
C GLY A 124 9.47 7.61 0.92
N ASN A 125 10.52 8.35 0.59
CA ASN A 125 10.81 9.69 1.12
C ASN A 125 10.56 10.79 0.08
N CYS A 126 9.64 10.60 -0.87
CA CYS A 126 9.30 11.60 -1.87
C CYS A 126 8.84 12.91 -1.21
N GLU A 127 9.46 14.02 -1.61
CA GLU A 127 9.19 15.34 -1.04
C GLU A 127 7.95 16.01 -1.65
N ARG A 128 7.28 15.35 -2.61
CA ARG A 128 6.20 15.94 -3.43
C ARG A 128 4.91 15.11 -3.46
N LEU A 129 4.61 14.41 -2.34
CA LEU A 129 3.47 13.50 -2.22
C LEU A 129 2.08 14.15 -2.35
N ALA A 130 2.00 15.46 -2.29
CA ALA A 130 0.75 16.22 -2.41
C ALA A 130 0.70 17.10 -3.67
N PHE A 131 1.61 16.89 -4.65
CA PHE A 131 1.72 17.68 -5.85
C PHE A 131 1.71 16.80 -7.10
N GLY A 132 1.49 17.41 -8.27
CA GLY A 132 1.54 16.75 -9.57
C GLY A 132 0.16 16.45 -10.14
N SER A 133 0.10 15.45 -11.02
CA SER A 133 -1.09 15.12 -11.83
C SER A 133 -2.17 14.33 -11.09
N ILE A 134 -1.86 13.79 -9.92
CA ILE A 134 -2.81 13.06 -9.06
C ILE A 134 -2.92 13.76 -7.70
N ASP A 135 -4.05 13.54 -7.04
CA ASP A 135 -4.31 14.07 -5.70
C ASP A 135 -3.31 13.54 -4.66
N ALA A 136 -3.33 14.19 -3.48
CA ALA A 136 -2.45 13.80 -2.39
C ALA A 136 -2.60 12.31 -2.06
N GLY A 137 -1.49 11.61 -1.97
CA GLY A 137 -1.46 10.18 -1.66
C GLY A 137 -0.04 9.71 -1.38
N LEU A 138 0.19 9.14 -0.19
CA LEU A 138 1.46 8.51 0.13
C LEU A 138 1.73 7.33 -0.79
N GLN A 139 0.68 6.55 -1.03
CA GLN A 139 0.73 5.31 -1.81
C GLN A 139 -0.65 4.98 -2.38
N THR A 140 -0.69 4.09 -3.34
CA THR A 140 -1.91 3.40 -3.78
C THR A 140 -2.64 2.83 -2.57
N GLY A 141 -3.97 2.90 -2.55
CA GLY A 141 -4.77 2.51 -1.40
C GLY A 141 -4.97 3.63 -0.36
N PHE A 142 -4.39 4.83 -0.60
CA PHE A 142 -4.58 6.06 0.19
C PHE A 142 -4.67 7.31 -0.70
N CYS A 143 -4.97 7.12 -1.98
CA CYS A 143 -5.17 8.17 -2.98
C CYS A 143 -6.50 7.93 -3.71
N CYS A 144 -7.32 8.96 -3.87
CA CYS A 144 -8.63 8.83 -4.53
C CYS A 144 -8.54 8.50 -6.01
N ASP A 145 -7.43 8.86 -6.68
CA ASP A 145 -7.27 8.69 -8.12
C ASP A 145 -6.77 7.29 -8.54
N THR A 146 -6.27 6.48 -7.59
CA THR A 146 -5.60 5.22 -7.95
C THR A 146 -6.46 3.98 -7.77
N GLY A 147 -7.51 4.08 -6.96
CA GLY A 147 -8.13 2.88 -6.45
C GLY A 147 -7.20 2.12 -5.50
N GLY A 148 -7.43 0.83 -5.35
CA GLY A 148 -6.63 -0.06 -4.50
C GLY A 148 -7.05 -1.52 -4.63
N GLY A 149 -6.27 -2.42 -4.06
CA GLY A 149 -6.43 -3.88 -4.20
C GLY A 149 -7.74 -4.44 -3.63
N TRP A 150 -8.49 -3.67 -2.84
CA TRP A 150 -9.81 -4.07 -2.33
C TRP A 150 -10.96 -3.67 -3.27
N GLY A 151 -10.64 -3.35 -4.51
CA GLY A 151 -11.56 -3.20 -5.64
C GLY A 151 -11.24 -4.19 -6.75
N HIS A 152 -12.21 -4.40 -7.65
CA HIS A 152 -12.00 -5.30 -8.80
C HIS A 152 -11.13 -4.67 -9.92
N THR A 153 -10.96 -3.35 -9.89
CA THR A 153 -10.12 -2.61 -10.83
C THR A 153 -9.45 -1.47 -10.09
N MET A 154 -8.20 -1.23 -10.40
CA MET A 154 -7.40 -0.11 -9.94
C MET A 154 -6.54 0.40 -11.08
N VAL A 155 -5.81 1.49 -10.89
CA VAL A 155 -4.86 2.00 -11.88
C VAL A 155 -3.46 2.11 -11.29
N ALA A 156 -2.45 1.91 -12.12
CA ALA A 156 -1.06 2.07 -11.75
C ALA A 156 -0.24 2.66 -12.90
N HIS A 157 0.82 3.34 -12.53
CA HIS A 157 1.83 3.82 -13.48
C HIS A 157 2.85 2.69 -13.75
N PRO A 158 3.39 2.54 -14.97
CA PRO A 158 4.36 1.48 -15.30
C PRO A 158 5.56 1.41 -14.35
N SER A 159 6.01 2.54 -13.80
CA SER A 159 7.10 2.57 -12.82
C SER A 159 6.81 1.87 -11.49
N GLN A 160 5.55 1.50 -11.25
CA GLN A 160 5.11 0.77 -10.06
C GLN A 160 5.01 -0.74 -10.29
N LEU A 161 5.20 -1.22 -11.53
CA LEU A 161 4.86 -2.58 -11.93
C LEU A 161 6.11 -3.45 -12.02
N HIS A 162 6.10 -4.57 -11.31
CA HIS A 162 7.12 -5.59 -11.38
C HIS A 162 6.51 -6.91 -11.85
N VAL A 163 7.07 -7.48 -12.92
CA VAL A 163 6.56 -8.73 -13.51
C VAL A 163 6.77 -9.89 -12.55
N VAL A 164 5.73 -10.67 -12.35
CA VAL A 164 5.78 -11.88 -11.52
C VAL A 164 6.27 -13.05 -12.38
N PRO A 165 7.31 -13.81 -11.93
CA PRO A 165 7.73 -15.04 -12.60
C PRO A 165 6.59 -16.07 -12.71
N ASP A 166 6.56 -16.84 -13.79
CA ASP A 166 5.47 -17.78 -14.08
C ASP A 166 5.33 -18.89 -13.02
N ASP A 167 6.44 -19.28 -12.41
CA ASP A 167 6.52 -20.32 -11.37
C ASP A 167 6.17 -19.81 -9.96
N MET A 168 6.01 -18.51 -9.77
CA MET A 168 5.59 -17.92 -8.49
C MET A 168 4.06 -17.91 -8.37
N THR A 169 3.51 -18.43 -7.27
CA THR A 169 2.06 -18.40 -7.01
C THR A 169 1.59 -17.00 -6.60
N ASP A 170 0.30 -16.71 -6.72
CA ASP A 170 -0.27 -15.41 -6.31
C ASP A 170 -0.11 -15.17 -4.81
N GLU A 171 -0.23 -16.22 -3.98
CA GLU A 171 -0.02 -16.15 -2.53
C GLU A 171 1.41 -15.78 -2.17
N THR A 172 2.39 -16.21 -2.98
CA THR A 172 3.79 -15.80 -2.80
C THR A 172 4.00 -14.40 -3.34
N ALA A 173 3.44 -14.08 -4.49
CA ALA A 173 3.59 -12.79 -5.15
C ALA A 173 3.01 -11.63 -4.33
N VAL A 174 1.85 -11.83 -3.67
CA VAL A 174 1.24 -10.79 -2.82
C VAL A 174 2.10 -10.44 -1.60
N MET A 175 3.01 -11.34 -1.20
CA MET A 175 3.94 -11.10 -0.09
C MET A 175 5.18 -10.27 -0.48
N VAL A 176 5.35 -9.93 -1.77
CA VAL A 176 6.54 -9.20 -2.24
C VAL A 176 6.63 -7.80 -1.60
N GLU A 177 5.52 -7.08 -1.50
CA GLU A 177 5.51 -5.75 -0.88
C GLU A 177 5.93 -5.80 0.60
N PRO A 178 5.29 -6.56 1.50
CA PRO A 178 5.72 -6.64 2.89
C PRO A 178 7.12 -7.26 3.05
N ALA A 179 7.53 -8.16 2.16
CA ALA A 179 8.89 -8.71 2.16
C ALA A 179 9.92 -7.63 1.79
N ALA A 180 9.63 -6.77 0.82
CA ALA A 180 10.49 -5.64 0.46
C ALA A 180 10.70 -4.70 1.65
N CYS A 181 9.66 -4.39 2.42
CA CYS A 181 9.76 -3.62 3.66
C CYS A 181 10.69 -4.28 4.68
N ALA A 182 10.55 -5.58 4.88
CA ALA A 182 11.38 -6.35 5.82
C ALA A 182 12.85 -6.44 5.38
N ILE A 183 13.10 -6.67 4.09
CA ILE A 183 14.44 -6.69 3.51
C ILE A 183 15.09 -5.32 3.63
N HIS A 184 14.37 -4.26 3.30
CA HIS A 184 14.85 -2.89 3.43
C HIS A 184 15.27 -2.59 4.88
N ALA A 185 14.45 -2.95 5.86
CA ALA A 185 14.78 -2.78 7.28
C ALA A 185 16.05 -3.55 7.68
N ALA A 186 16.19 -4.81 7.24
CA ALA A 186 17.36 -5.65 7.51
C ALA A 186 18.64 -5.04 6.91
N LEU A 187 18.59 -4.61 5.64
CA LEU A 187 19.75 -4.03 4.94
C LEU A 187 20.16 -2.65 5.46
N ARG A 188 19.21 -1.87 6.01
CA ARG A 188 19.48 -0.55 6.59
C ARG A 188 19.98 -0.61 8.02
N THR A 189 19.89 -1.75 8.68
CA THR A 189 20.33 -1.93 10.07
C THR A 189 21.78 -2.39 10.09
N PRO A 190 22.73 -1.61 10.65
CA PRO A 190 24.11 -2.05 10.78
C PRO A 190 24.22 -3.17 11.82
N ILE A 191 24.51 -4.39 11.37
CA ILE A 191 24.60 -5.58 12.20
C ILE A 191 26.01 -6.15 12.10
N SER A 192 26.68 -6.32 13.24
CA SER A 192 28.00 -6.96 13.31
C SER A 192 27.86 -8.49 13.24
N GLY A 193 28.87 -9.16 12.69
CA GLY A 193 28.90 -10.63 12.67
C GLY A 193 28.81 -11.24 14.07
N GLY A 194 27.93 -12.23 14.24
CA GLY A 194 27.68 -12.88 15.51
C GLY A 194 26.82 -12.07 16.50
N ALA A 195 26.26 -10.94 16.08
CA ALA A 195 25.34 -10.18 16.92
C ALA A 195 24.02 -10.93 17.15
N THR A 196 23.45 -10.78 18.35
CA THR A 196 22.09 -11.23 18.63
C THR A 196 21.10 -10.11 18.29
N VAL A 197 20.16 -10.38 17.39
CA VAL A 197 19.10 -9.44 17.00
C VAL A 197 17.77 -9.93 17.57
N VAL A 198 17.02 -9.02 18.20
CA VAL A 198 15.68 -9.30 18.73
C VAL A 198 14.66 -8.57 17.90
N VAL A 199 13.70 -9.32 17.33
CA VAL A 199 12.55 -8.78 16.61
C VAL A 199 11.33 -8.87 17.52
N VAL A 200 10.71 -7.72 17.81
CA VAL A 200 9.53 -7.64 18.67
C VAL A 200 8.27 -7.61 17.78
N GLY A 201 7.47 -8.67 17.90
CA GLY A 201 6.27 -8.91 17.10
C GLY A 201 6.43 -10.10 16.15
N ALA A 202 5.46 -11.02 16.20
CA ALA A 202 5.44 -12.26 15.41
C ALA A 202 4.35 -12.25 14.32
N GLY A 203 3.96 -11.06 13.85
CA GLY A 203 3.10 -10.89 12.68
C GLY A 203 3.89 -11.03 11.37
N THR A 204 3.21 -10.79 10.24
CA THR A 204 3.78 -10.90 8.89
C THR A 204 5.15 -10.21 8.77
N LEU A 205 5.24 -8.91 9.10
CA LEU A 205 6.50 -8.17 9.02
C LEU A 205 7.57 -8.73 9.96
N GLY A 206 7.20 -9.16 11.17
CA GLY A 206 8.16 -9.73 12.12
C GLY A 206 8.79 -11.02 11.59
N LEU A 207 7.99 -11.92 11.06
CA LEU A 207 8.45 -13.18 10.48
C LEU A 207 9.32 -12.95 9.23
N LEU A 208 8.88 -12.05 8.33
CA LEU A 208 9.63 -11.67 7.14
C LEU A 208 10.95 -10.98 7.52
N THR A 209 10.97 -10.14 8.57
CA THR A 209 12.20 -9.49 9.07
C THR A 209 13.20 -10.53 9.59
N VAL A 210 12.75 -11.54 10.34
CA VAL A 210 13.64 -12.63 10.77
C VAL A 210 14.20 -13.37 9.58
N ALA A 211 13.38 -13.69 8.57
CA ALA A 211 13.84 -14.34 7.35
C ALA A 211 14.86 -13.49 6.58
N ALA A 212 14.58 -12.17 6.44
CA ALA A 212 15.46 -11.22 5.77
C ALA A 212 16.81 -11.07 6.50
N LEU A 213 16.79 -10.95 7.83
CA LEU A 213 18.00 -10.88 8.64
C LEU A 213 18.88 -12.12 8.42
N ARG A 214 18.29 -13.31 8.42
CA ARG A 214 19.03 -14.57 8.20
C ARG A 214 19.58 -14.71 6.78
N ALA A 215 18.88 -14.16 5.78
CA ALA A 215 19.26 -14.27 4.38
C ALA A 215 20.28 -13.22 3.94
N PHE A 216 20.24 -12.02 4.49
CA PHE A 216 20.94 -10.85 3.96
C PHE A 216 21.91 -10.17 4.93
N THR A 217 22.02 -10.66 6.17
CA THR A 217 22.93 -10.07 7.17
C THR A 217 23.82 -11.12 7.81
N PRO A 218 24.93 -10.72 8.48
CA PRO A 218 25.81 -11.64 9.17
C PRO A 218 25.33 -12.03 10.59
N ALA A 219 24.07 -11.74 10.95
CA ALA A 219 23.52 -12.04 12.27
C ALA A 219 23.31 -13.53 12.51
#